data_7d15b0368d11a1ae7544b15489087b78
#
_entry.id   7d15b0368d11a1ae7544b15489087b78
#
_cell.length_a   1.000
_cell.length_b   1.000
_cell.length_c   1.000
_cell.angle_alpha   90.00
_cell.angle_beta   90.00
_cell.angle_gamma   90.00
#
_symmetry.space_group_name_H-M   'P 1'
#
loop_
_entity.id
_entity.type
_entity.pdbx_description
1 polymer ?
#
loop_
_entity_poly.entity_id
_entity_poly.type
_entity_poly.pdbx_seq_one_letter_code
_entity_poly.pdbx_strand_id
1 'polypeptide(L)'
;MENGFTAVKCKQCGLIYVNPRPTQDLIDKGVETGHHDEVEGGRNVVGRRSGRKVAIYQRTIGRMFKDVWSSQRPISWLDIGAGFGEVVEAVVSLAPQGSCIEGIEPMRPKAKHAQSRGLLVREGYLHSVDERFEFVSLIHVFSHLPDFRPFLADIKSVLKNKGEFYLETGNIADLRGSEDVPTQLDLPDHLVFAGERHIEGYLNEAGFEIVSLVRVRKDTVVNLAKQVVRKLQGRQVALVVPYTSQYRALQIRARLSN
;
A
#
# COMPACT_ATOMS: atom_id res chain seq x y z
N MET A 1 3.64 -21.98 -6.06
CA MET A 1 5.08 -21.70 -6.22
C MET A 1 5.24 -20.68 -7.33
N GLU A 2 6.06 -19.68 -7.15
CA GLU A 2 6.34 -18.61 -8.12
C GLU A 2 7.80 -18.19 -7.96
N ASN A 3 8.57 -18.11 -9.06
CA ASN A 3 9.97 -17.68 -9.06
C ASN A 3 10.88 -18.45 -8.05
N GLY A 4 10.65 -19.75 -7.84
CA GLY A 4 11.38 -20.57 -6.87
C GLY A 4 10.90 -20.42 -5.41
N PHE A 5 9.99 -19.50 -5.11
CA PHE A 5 9.45 -19.27 -3.77
C PHE A 5 8.05 -19.86 -3.59
N THR A 6 7.71 -20.20 -2.36
CA THR A 6 6.41 -20.79 -2.01
C THR A 6 5.69 -19.91 -1.00
N ALA A 7 4.46 -19.53 -1.29
CA ALA A 7 3.57 -18.95 -0.30
C ALA A 7 2.79 -20.05 0.42
N VAL A 8 2.76 -20.01 1.75
CA VAL A 8 2.06 -20.97 2.60
C VAL A 8 1.01 -20.27 3.45
N LYS A 9 -0.07 -20.97 3.79
CA LYS A 9 -1.13 -20.46 4.67
C LYS A 9 -0.95 -21.00 6.08
N CYS A 10 -0.86 -20.13 7.07
CA CYS A 10 -0.83 -20.52 8.47
C CYS A 10 -2.12 -21.28 8.84
N LYS A 11 -1.97 -22.48 9.41
CA LYS A 11 -3.13 -23.30 9.82
C LYS A 11 -3.88 -22.70 11.00
N GLN A 12 -3.20 -21.93 11.85
CA GLN A 12 -3.78 -21.35 13.07
C GLN A 12 -4.51 -20.04 12.78
N CYS A 13 -3.88 -19.07 12.13
CA CYS A 13 -4.47 -17.75 11.93
C CYS A 13 -4.93 -17.48 10.49
N GLY A 14 -4.46 -18.24 9.50
CA GLY A 14 -4.83 -18.08 8.09
C GLY A 14 -4.01 -17.04 7.34
N LEU A 15 -3.02 -16.39 7.97
CA LEU A 15 -2.07 -15.51 7.29
C LEU A 15 -1.34 -16.28 6.20
N ILE A 16 -1.14 -15.66 5.04
CA ILE A 16 -0.35 -16.23 3.95
C ILE A 16 1.01 -15.53 3.94
N TYR A 17 2.09 -16.30 3.83
CA TYR A 17 3.45 -15.75 3.85
C TYR A 17 4.42 -16.66 3.06
N VAL A 18 5.54 -16.08 2.64
CA VAL A 18 6.60 -16.80 1.93
C VAL A 18 7.38 -17.67 2.90
N ASN A 19 7.56 -18.98 2.56
CA ASN A 19 8.33 -19.92 3.37
C ASN A 19 9.05 -20.97 2.48
N PRO A 20 10.39 -21.11 2.53
CA PRO A 20 11.30 -20.26 3.31
C PRO A 20 11.29 -18.82 2.81
N ARG A 21 11.46 -17.88 3.74
CA ARG A 21 11.58 -16.46 3.43
C ARG A 21 13.00 -16.15 2.94
N PRO A 22 13.19 -15.20 2.00
CA PRO A 22 14.52 -14.67 1.67
C PRO A 22 15.25 -14.16 2.91
N THR A 23 16.58 -14.14 2.88
CA THR A 23 17.38 -13.52 3.94
C THR A 23 17.11 -12.03 4.01
N GLN A 24 17.40 -11.40 5.16
CA GLN A 24 17.18 -9.96 5.32
C GLN A 24 17.96 -9.15 4.28
N ASP A 25 19.21 -9.52 4.02
CA ASP A 25 20.05 -8.84 3.02
C ASP A 25 19.44 -8.87 1.60
N LEU A 26 18.79 -9.98 1.21
CA LEU A 26 18.10 -10.08 -0.08
C LEU A 26 16.83 -9.23 -0.11
N ILE A 27 16.10 -9.17 1.00
CA ILE A 27 14.92 -8.30 1.14
C ILE A 27 15.35 -6.83 1.01
N ASP A 28 16.35 -6.40 1.76
CA ASP A 28 16.85 -5.02 1.76
C ASP A 28 17.36 -4.63 0.37
N LYS A 29 18.14 -5.51 -0.28
CA LYS A 29 18.60 -5.32 -1.66
C LYS A 29 17.43 -5.16 -2.64
N GLY A 30 16.40 -6.02 -2.54
CA GLY A 30 15.18 -5.93 -3.35
C GLY A 30 14.47 -4.59 -3.17
N VAL A 31 14.34 -4.14 -1.92
CA VAL A 31 13.71 -2.85 -1.58
C VAL A 31 14.51 -1.66 -2.15
N GLU A 32 15.84 -1.66 -2.03
CA GLU A 32 16.70 -0.56 -2.48
C GLU A 32 16.87 -0.48 -3.98
N THR A 33 16.94 -1.62 -4.65
CA THR A 33 17.29 -1.70 -6.06
C THR A 33 16.12 -2.03 -6.97
N GLY A 34 15.08 -2.66 -6.44
CA GLY A 34 13.99 -3.26 -7.23
C GLY A 34 14.44 -4.49 -8.02
N HIS A 35 15.58 -5.09 -7.65
CA HIS A 35 16.13 -6.28 -8.30
C HIS A 35 16.15 -7.48 -7.34
N HIS A 36 15.64 -8.60 -7.81
CA HIS A 36 15.67 -9.89 -7.13
C HIS A 36 16.57 -10.83 -7.94
N ASP A 37 17.86 -10.88 -7.59
CA ASP A 37 18.86 -11.71 -8.28
C ASP A 37 18.74 -13.19 -7.91
N GLU A 38 18.07 -13.52 -6.80
CA GLU A 38 17.73 -14.87 -6.37
C GLU A 38 16.69 -15.57 -7.25
N VAL A 39 16.03 -14.80 -8.14
CA VAL A 39 15.09 -15.33 -9.14
C VAL A 39 15.87 -15.70 -10.39
N GLU A 40 15.63 -16.89 -10.94
CA GLU A 40 16.26 -17.34 -12.19
C GLU A 40 16.00 -16.31 -13.31
N GLY A 41 17.07 -15.80 -13.92
CA GLY A 41 17.02 -14.72 -14.91
C GLY A 41 16.89 -13.31 -14.34
N GLY A 42 16.86 -13.16 -13.02
CA GLY A 42 16.65 -11.88 -12.33
C GLY A 42 15.24 -11.33 -12.49
N ARG A 43 14.77 -10.55 -11.52
CA ARG A 43 13.46 -9.87 -11.62
C ARG A 43 13.61 -8.39 -11.27
N ASN A 44 13.06 -7.53 -12.11
CA ASN A 44 13.02 -6.08 -11.88
C ASN A 44 11.59 -5.61 -11.61
N VAL A 45 11.38 -4.96 -10.45
CA VAL A 45 10.08 -4.46 -9.97
C VAL A 45 10.02 -2.94 -9.83
N VAL A 46 11.00 -2.19 -10.39
CA VAL A 46 11.08 -0.73 -10.23
C VAL A 46 9.79 -0.01 -10.67
N GLY A 47 9.19 -0.45 -11.76
CA GLY A 47 7.97 0.17 -12.28
C GLY A 47 8.18 1.56 -12.90
N ARG A 48 7.10 2.33 -13.03
CA ARG A 48 7.10 3.70 -13.58
C ARG A 48 6.05 4.56 -12.89
N ARG A 49 6.31 5.88 -12.81
CA ARG A 49 5.32 6.87 -12.37
C ARG A 49 4.05 6.80 -13.22
N SER A 50 2.91 6.99 -12.59
CA SER A 50 1.61 6.97 -13.26
C SER A 50 0.71 8.12 -12.79
N GLY A 51 0.42 9.07 -13.68
CA GLY A 51 -0.56 10.14 -13.42
C GLY A 51 -1.96 9.60 -13.12
N ARG A 52 -2.29 8.40 -13.65
CA ARG A 52 -3.55 7.71 -13.30
C ARG A 52 -3.57 7.29 -11.81
N LYS A 53 -2.43 6.84 -11.25
CA LYS A 53 -2.34 6.53 -9.82
C LYS A 53 -2.58 7.79 -8.99
N VAL A 54 -1.98 8.93 -9.35
CA VAL A 54 -2.21 10.22 -8.68
C VAL A 54 -3.70 10.53 -8.61
N ALA A 55 -4.42 10.48 -9.73
CA ALA A 55 -5.86 10.75 -9.77
C ALA A 55 -6.71 9.74 -8.94
N ILE A 56 -6.25 8.48 -8.83
CA ILE A 56 -6.89 7.48 -7.96
C ILE A 56 -6.69 7.88 -6.49
N TYR A 57 -5.46 8.20 -6.09
CA TYR A 57 -5.15 8.57 -4.70
C TYR A 57 -5.81 9.88 -4.30
N GLN A 58 -5.84 10.90 -5.17
CA GLN A 58 -6.62 12.14 -4.95
C GLN A 58 -8.08 11.83 -4.60
N ARG A 59 -8.73 10.96 -5.38
CA ARG A 59 -10.13 10.59 -5.14
C ARG A 59 -10.30 9.78 -3.86
N THR A 60 -9.42 8.81 -3.62
CA THR A 60 -9.53 7.89 -2.48
C THR A 60 -9.22 8.61 -1.17
N ILE A 61 -8.08 9.29 -1.09
CA ILE A 61 -7.66 10.05 0.08
C ILE A 61 -8.58 11.27 0.29
N GLY A 62 -8.97 11.94 -0.79
CA GLY A 62 -9.92 13.06 -0.74
C GLY A 62 -11.26 12.68 -0.10
N ARG A 63 -11.74 11.47 -0.36
CA ARG A 63 -12.98 10.93 0.26
C ARG A 63 -12.74 10.47 1.69
N MET A 64 -11.65 9.72 1.94
CA MET A 64 -11.34 9.12 3.24
C MET A 64 -11.08 10.19 4.32
N PHE A 65 -10.50 11.32 3.95
CA PHE A 65 -10.13 12.43 4.82
C PHE A 65 -10.93 13.71 4.53
N LYS A 66 -12.19 13.56 4.08
CA LYS A 66 -13.04 14.71 3.73
C LYS A 66 -13.17 15.72 4.86
N ASP A 67 -13.27 15.24 6.09
CA ASP A 67 -13.32 16.05 7.32
C ASP A 67 -12.05 16.92 7.50
N VAL A 68 -10.88 16.33 7.20
CA VAL A 68 -9.59 17.03 7.29
C VAL A 68 -9.50 18.14 6.26
N TRP A 69 -9.83 17.84 5.00
CA TRP A 69 -9.78 18.84 3.92
C TRP A 69 -10.79 19.98 4.11
N SER A 70 -11.95 19.68 4.71
CA SER A 70 -12.99 20.70 4.99
C SER A 70 -12.57 21.67 6.10
N SER A 71 -11.63 21.31 6.95
CA SER A 71 -11.16 22.19 8.04
C SER A 71 -10.32 23.38 7.56
N GLN A 72 -9.78 23.31 6.33
CA GLN A 72 -8.88 24.30 5.72
C GLN A 72 -7.63 24.63 6.60
N ARG A 73 -7.35 23.80 7.61
CA ARG A 73 -6.20 23.96 8.51
C ARG A 73 -4.97 23.31 7.87
N PRO A 74 -3.79 23.95 7.87
CA PRO A 74 -2.55 23.31 7.47
C PRO A 74 -2.29 22.03 8.27
N ILE A 75 -1.78 21.01 7.61
CA ILE A 75 -1.50 19.69 8.18
C ILE A 75 -0.07 19.26 7.93
N SER A 76 0.39 18.23 8.66
CA SER A 76 1.61 17.51 8.37
C SER A 76 1.31 16.06 8.00
N TRP A 77 1.86 15.60 6.87
CA TRP A 77 1.63 14.25 6.32
C TRP A 77 2.94 13.61 5.88
N LEU A 78 3.18 12.36 6.28
CA LEU A 78 4.28 11.53 5.80
C LEU A 78 3.74 10.34 5.02
N ASP A 79 4.23 10.12 3.80
CA ASP A 79 3.96 8.91 3.02
C ASP A 79 5.16 7.96 3.05
N ILE A 80 4.96 6.75 3.58
CA ILE A 80 6.02 5.75 3.74
C ILE A 80 6.03 4.83 2.53
N GLY A 81 7.21 4.64 1.91
CA GLY A 81 7.34 3.94 0.64
C GLY A 81 6.76 4.75 -0.50
N ALA A 82 7.09 6.04 -0.54
CA ALA A 82 6.47 7.03 -1.43
C ALA A 82 6.65 6.72 -2.94
N GLY A 83 7.52 5.80 -3.30
CA GLY A 83 7.77 5.43 -4.68
C GLY A 83 8.16 6.63 -5.54
N PHE A 84 7.49 6.79 -6.67
CA PHE A 84 7.67 7.96 -7.54
C PHE A 84 6.95 9.23 -7.03
N GLY A 85 6.42 9.22 -5.81
CA GLY A 85 5.75 10.35 -5.17
C GLY A 85 4.28 10.54 -5.58
N GLU A 86 3.60 9.50 -6.10
CA GLU A 86 2.21 9.65 -6.56
C GLU A 86 1.25 9.99 -5.42
N VAL A 87 1.46 9.43 -4.23
CA VAL A 87 0.65 9.74 -3.03
C VAL A 87 0.97 11.14 -2.52
N VAL A 88 2.25 11.50 -2.43
CA VAL A 88 2.70 12.85 -2.03
C VAL A 88 2.08 13.91 -2.95
N GLU A 89 2.15 13.70 -4.28
CA GLU A 89 1.54 14.59 -5.28
C GLU A 89 0.02 14.72 -5.10
N ALA A 90 -0.65 13.60 -4.82
CA ALA A 90 -2.08 13.59 -4.58
C ALA A 90 -2.46 14.36 -3.31
N VAL A 91 -1.72 14.15 -2.21
CA VAL A 91 -1.98 14.86 -0.93
C VAL A 91 -1.66 16.34 -1.04
N VAL A 92 -0.55 16.73 -1.68
CA VAL A 92 -0.21 18.15 -1.95
C VAL A 92 -1.35 18.87 -2.66
N SER A 93 -2.00 18.21 -3.63
CA SER A 93 -3.12 18.82 -4.36
C SER A 93 -4.42 18.97 -3.55
N LEU A 94 -4.57 18.24 -2.45
CA LEU A 94 -5.74 18.26 -1.56
C LEU A 94 -5.51 19.14 -0.33
N ALA A 95 -4.26 19.28 0.08
CA ALA A 95 -3.88 19.91 1.33
C ALA A 95 -4.03 21.45 1.27
N PRO A 96 -4.51 22.09 2.35
CA PRO A 96 -4.53 23.54 2.47
C PRO A 96 -3.13 24.15 2.40
N GLN A 97 -3.06 25.42 1.98
CA GLN A 97 -1.80 26.15 1.92
C GLN A 97 -1.11 26.18 3.29
N GLY A 98 0.22 26.04 3.30
CA GLY A 98 1.04 25.96 4.52
C GLY A 98 1.15 24.55 5.11
N SER A 99 0.54 23.53 4.48
CA SER A 99 0.73 22.14 4.89
C SER A 99 2.13 21.62 4.56
N CYS A 100 2.66 20.73 5.41
CA CYS A 100 3.92 20.04 5.21
C CYS A 100 3.63 18.59 4.77
N ILE A 101 3.86 18.28 3.49
CA ILE A 101 3.59 16.97 2.90
C ILE A 101 4.90 16.38 2.40
N GLU A 102 5.30 15.26 3.01
CA GLU A 102 6.57 14.61 2.75
C GLU A 102 6.38 13.13 2.41
N GLY A 103 7.38 12.55 1.78
CA GLY A 103 7.50 11.12 1.58
C GLY A 103 8.88 10.60 1.94
N ILE A 104 8.95 9.31 2.27
CA ILE A 104 10.22 8.59 2.44
C ILE A 104 10.24 7.36 1.54
N GLU A 105 11.33 7.14 0.83
CA GLU A 105 11.47 6.08 -0.17
C GLU A 105 12.91 5.53 -0.13
N PRO A 106 13.11 4.24 0.17
CA PRO A 106 14.46 3.64 0.19
C PRO A 106 15.08 3.50 -1.20
N MET A 107 14.27 3.35 -2.25
CA MET A 107 14.77 3.19 -3.62
C MET A 107 15.19 4.54 -4.20
N ARG A 108 16.49 4.83 -4.15
CA ARG A 108 17.08 6.09 -4.60
C ARG A 108 16.60 6.60 -5.97
N PRO A 109 16.51 5.77 -7.05
CA PRO A 109 16.02 6.26 -8.34
C PRO A 109 14.59 6.80 -8.29
N LYS A 110 13.70 6.19 -7.49
CA LYS A 110 12.32 6.65 -7.30
C LYS A 110 12.27 7.96 -6.53
N ALA A 111 13.00 8.05 -5.39
CA ALA A 111 13.09 9.27 -4.59
C ALA A 111 13.62 10.45 -5.43
N LYS A 112 14.72 10.26 -6.16
CA LYS A 112 15.28 11.28 -7.06
C LYS A 112 14.31 11.72 -8.14
N HIS A 113 13.56 10.78 -8.72
CA HIS A 113 12.54 11.13 -9.71
C HIS A 113 11.41 12.00 -9.10
N ALA A 114 10.96 11.70 -7.88
CA ALA A 114 9.98 12.52 -7.18
C ALA A 114 10.56 13.93 -6.89
N GLN A 115 11.79 14.02 -6.39
CA GLN A 115 12.49 15.27 -6.13
C GLN A 115 12.65 16.14 -7.38
N SER A 116 12.98 15.54 -8.54
CA SER A 116 13.10 16.28 -9.80
C SER A 116 11.81 16.96 -10.27
N ARG A 117 10.68 16.57 -9.67
CA ARG A 117 9.35 17.16 -9.89
C ARG A 117 8.94 18.15 -8.80
N GLY A 118 9.86 18.48 -7.88
CA GLY A 118 9.59 19.42 -6.78
C GLY A 118 8.85 18.82 -5.60
N LEU A 119 8.74 17.48 -5.50
CA LEU A 119 8.11 16.82 -4.35
C LEU A 119 9.12 16.61 -3.21
N LEU A 120 8.68 16.78 -1.98
CA LEU A 120 9.48 16.53 -0.79
C LEU A 120 9.48 15.02 -0.50
N VAL A 121 10.32 14.26 -1.19
CA VAL A 121 10.54 12.84 -0.95
C VAL A 121 11.98 12.63 -0.56
N ARG A 122 12.22 12.15 0.67
CA ARG A 122 13.56 11.82 1.17
C ARG A 122 13.94 10.39 0.79
N GLU A 123 15.21 10.17 0.43
CA GLU A 123 15.78 8.84 0.31
C GLU A 123 16.06 8.29 1.72
N GLY A 124 15.56 7.10 2.05
CA GLY A 124 15.81 6.47 3.34
C GLY A 124 14.65 5.60 3.84
N TYR A 125 14.78 5.18 5.09
CA TYR A 125 13.84 4.31 5.79
C TYR A 125 13.13 5.05 6.92
N LEU A 126 11.98 4.53 7.37
CA LEU A 126 11.17 5.14 8.42
C LEU A 126 11.95 5.42 9.72
N HIS A 127 12.85 4.51 10.12
CA HIS A 127 13.66 4.69 11.33
C HIS A 127 14.64 5.89 11.28
N SER A 128 14.82 6.53 10.13
CA SER A 128 15.63 7.75 9.98
C SER A 128 14.80 9.03 10.08
N VAL A 129 13.52 8.93 10.43
CA VAL A 129 12.60 10.07 10.55
C VAL A 129 12.44 10.44 12.02
N ASP A 130 12.90 11.62 12.39
CA ASP A 130 12.82 12.14 13.77
C ASP A 130 11.57 13.01 13.98
N GLU A 131 11.02 13.58 12.90
CA GLU A 131 9.87 14.48 12.96
C GLU A 131 8.57 13.69 13.19
N ARG A 132 7.56 14.40 13.73
CA ARG A 132 6.23 13.84 13.95
C ARG A 132 5.17 14.49 13.08
N PHE A 133 4.29 13.66 12.54
CA PHE A 133 3.25 14.05 11.60
C PHE A 133 1.85 13.83 12.18
N GLU A 134 0.88 14.59 11.72
CA GLU A 134 -0.54 14.37 12.07
C GLU A 134 -1.12 13.20 11.34
N PHE A 135 -0.63 12.95 10.12
CA PHE A 135 -1.06 11.86 9.27
C PHE A 135 0.15 11.10 8.72
N VAL A 136 0.05 9.79 8.73
CA VAL A 136 1.04 8.88 8.11
C VAL A 136 0.32 7.93 7.18
N SER A 137 0.82 7.73 5.96
CA SER A 137 0.27 6.76 5.02
C SER A 137 1.25 5.64 4.69
N LEU A 138 0.72 4.44 4.48
CA LEU A 138 1.42 3.24 4.02
C LEU A 138 0.57 2.57 2.94
N ILE A 139 0.87 2.82 1.68
CA ILE A 139 0.05 2.38 0.56
C ILE A 139 0.82 1.36 -0.28
N HIS A 140 0.32 0.12 -0.33
CA HIS A 140 0.94 -1.00 -1.04
C HIS A 140 2.38 -1.35 -0.59
N VAL A 141 2.71 -1.09 0.67
CA VAL A 141 4.01 -1.43 1.28
C VAL A 141 3.91 -2.62 2.21
N PHE A 142 2.75 -2.84 2.85
CA PHE A 142 2.55 -3.88 3.85
C PHE A 142 3.07 -5.27 3.41
N SER A 143 2.80 -5.67 2.17
CA SER A 143 3.20 -6.98 1.66
C SER A 143 4.72 -7.20 1.53
N HIS A 144 5.50 -6.12 1.49
CA HIS A 144 6.96 -6.17 1.42
C HIS A 144 7.62 -6.27 2.81
N LEU A 145 6.85 -6.03 3.88
CA LEU A 145 7.38 -6.06 5.24
C LEU A 145 7.43 -7.49 5.77
N PRO A 146 8.59 -7.95 6.26
CA PRO A 146 8.72 -9.29 6.82
C PRO A 146 7.96 -9.46 8.15
N ASP A 147 7.83 -8.40 8.93
CA ASP A 147 7.04 -8.32 10.16
C ASP A 147 6.43 -6.91 10.31
N PHE A 148 5.13 -6.86 10.48
CA PHE A 148 4.39 -5.60 10.58
C PHE A 148 4.35 -5.03 12.01
N ARG A 149 4.53 -5.86 13.05
CA ARG A 149 4.45 -5.41 14.45
C ARG A 149 5.54 -4.40 14.82
N PRO A 150 6.84 -4.69 14.62
CA PRO A 150 7.88 -3.70 14.89
C PRO A 150 7.72 -2.46 14.01
N PHE A 151 7.29 -2.62 12.75
CA PHE A 151 7.06 -1.50 11.85
C PHE A 151 5.92 -0.57 12.32
N LEU A 152 4.88 -1.12 12.97
CA LEU A 152 3.84 -0.31 13.62
C LEU A 152 4.36 0.50 14.80
N ALA A 153 5.36 0.00 15.54
CA ALA A 153 6.01 0.78 16.59
C ALA A 153 6.77 1.97 16.01
N ASP A 154 7.45 1.79 14.88
CA ASP A 154 8.12 2.87 14.17
C ASP A 154 7.10 3.91 13.62
N ILE A 155 5.97 3.45 13.07
CA ILE A 155 4.88 4.36 12.65
C ILE A 155 4.38 5.21 13.84
N LYS A 156 4.21 4.60 15.01
CA LYS A 156 3.79 5.34 16.22
C LYS A 156 4.80 6.39 16.64
N SER A 157 6.10 6.13 16.51
CA SER A 157 7.15 7.08 16.89
C SER A 157 7.11 8.38 16.07
N VAL A 158 6.68 8.30 14.81
CA VAL A 158 6.57 9.45 13.90
C VAL A 158 5.16 10.06 13.85
N LEU A 159 4.19 9.54 14.61
CA LEU A 159 2.87 10.13 14.76
C LEU A 159 2.82 11.12 15.92
N LYS A 160 2.12 12.23 15.75
CA LYS A 160 1.72 13.14 16.84
C LYS A 160 0.65 12.48 17.70
N ASN A 161 0.43 13.01 18.91
CA ASN A 161 -0.70 12.60 19.74
C ASN A 161 -2.01 12.71 18.96
N LYS A 162 -2.84 11.65 19.01
CA LYS A 162 -4.07 11.54 18.22
C LYS A 162 -3.83 11.59 16.70
N GLY A 163 -2.60 11.40 16.26
CA GLY A 163 -2.28 11.28 14.85
C GLY A 163 -2.96 10.07 14.20
N GLU A 164 -3.13 10.13 12.90
CA GLU A 164 -3.86 9.11 12.16
C GLU A 164 -2.99 8.41 11.13
N PHE A 165 -3.20 7.12 11.02
CA PHE A 165 -2.53 6.22 10.11
C PHE A 165 -3.49 5.77 9.00
N TYR A 166 -3.09 5.93 7.75
CA TYR A 166 -3.80 5.43 6.58
C TYR A 166 -3.06 4.25 5.95
N LEU A 167 -3.70 3.10 5.92
CA LEU A 167 -3.19 1.88 5.32
C LEU A 167 -4.02 1.48 4.11
N GLU A 168 -3.37 1.25 2.97
CA GLU A 168 -3.99 0.55 1.83
C GLU A 168 -3.21 -0.71 1.51
N THR A 169 -3.87 -1.87 1.55
CA THR A 169 -3.24 -3.17 1.32
C THR A 169 -4.19 -4.17 0.67
N GLY A 170 -3.64 -5.27 0.15
CA GLY A 170 -4.43 -6.39 -0.35
C GLY A 170 -5.18 -7.12 0.77
N ASN A 171 -6.26 -7.83 0.39
CA ASN A 171 -7.08 -8.67 1.28
C ASN A 171 -7.01 -10.14 0.87
N ILE A 172 -5.81 -10.63 0.54
CA ILE A 172 -5.63 -11.93 -0.13
C ILE A 172 -5.95 -13.12 0.79
N ALA A 173 -5.62 -13.02 2.10
CA ALA A 173 -5.86 -14.14 3.03
C ALA A 173 -7.35 -14.44 3.26
N ASP A 174 -8.24 -13.49 2.98
CA ASP A 174 -9.69 -13.66 3.12
C ASP A 174 -10.38 -14.14 1.83
N LEU A 175 -9.66 -14.21 0.70
CA LEU A 175 -10.21 -14.71 -0.55
C LEU A 175 -10.54 -16.21 -0.44
N ARG A 176 -11.70 -16.58 -0.95
CA ARG A 176 -12.23 -17.95 -0.96
C ARG A 176 -12.37 -18.41 -2.41
N GLY A 177 -11.93 -19.63 -2.68
CA GLY A 177 -11.93 -20.16 -4.03
C GLY A 177 -10.64 -19.84 -4.79
N SER A 178 -10.20 -20.80 -5.62
CA SER A 178 -8.96 -20.66 -6.40
C SER A 178 -9.06 -19.60 -7.50
N GLU A 179 -10.27 -19.33 -7.99
CA GLU A 179 -10.56 -18.35 -9.04
C GLU A 179 -10.40 -16.91 -8.58
N ASP A 180 -10.51 -16.64 -7.28
CA ASP A 180 -10.38 -15.29 -6.71
C ASP A 180 -8.95 -14.97 -6.25
N VAL A 181 -8.15 -16.01 -5.98
CA VAL A 181 -6.74 -15.82 -5.61
C VAL A 181 -5.96 -15.39 -6.86
N PRO A 182 -5.13 -14.34 -6.77
CA PRO A 182 -4.29 -13.95 -7.90
C PRO A 182 -3.40 -15.10 -8.37
N THR A 183 -3.31 -15.29 -9.68
CA THR A 183 -2.43 -16.29 -10.28
C THR A 183 -0.94 -15.98 -10.08
N GLN A 184 -0.64 -14.71 -9.85
CA GLN A 184 0.69 -14.20 -9.50
C GLN A 184 0.62 -13.43 -8.19
N LEU A 185 1.49 -13.79 -7.25
CA LEU A 185 1.63 -13.15 -5.95
C LEU A 185 2.80 -12.16 -5.90
N ASP A 186 3.57 -12.11 -7.00
CA ASP A 186 4.76 -11.28 -7.14
C ASP A 186 5.87 -11.67 -6.15
N LEU A 187 6.08 -13.00 -5.98
CA LEU A 187 7.16 -13.50 -5.11
C LEU A 187 8.55 -13.31 -5.77
N PRO A 188 9.61 -13.04 -5.01
CA PRO A 188 9.66 -12.83 -3.56
C PRO A 188 9.52 -11.36 -3.13
N ASP A 189 9.12 -10.46 -4.03
CA ASP A 189 8.92 -9.03 -3.73
C ASP A 189 7.82 -8.84 -2.65
N HIS A 190 6.75 -9.60 -2.73
CA HIS A 190 5.75 -9.69 -1.69
C HIS A 190 6.03 -10.88 -0.76
N LEU A 191 6.09 -10.64 0.54
CA LEU A 191 6.44 -11.60 1.60
C LEU A 191 5.24 -12.07 2.41
N VAL A 192 4.24 -11.18 2.61
CA VAL A 192 3.10 -11.41 3.50
C VAL A 192 1.81 -10.93 2.86
N PHE A 193 0.76 -11.73 2.99
CA PHE A 193 -0.57 -11.43 2.47
C PHE A 193 -1.58 -11.58 3.60
N ALA A 194 -2.09 -10.45 4.10
CA ALA A 194 -3.06 -10.40 5.17
C ALA A 194 -4.50 -10.46 4.66
N GLY A 195 -5.42 -10.67 5.57
CA GLY A 195 -6.84 -10.40 5.46
C GLY A 195 -7.25 -9.35 6.47
N GLU A 196 -8.49 -8.89 6.40
CA GLU A 196 -9.04 -7.83 7.24
C GLU A 196 -8.78 -8.08 8.72
N ARG A 197 -9.14 -9.26 9.23
CA ARG A 197 -8.95 -9.59 10.65
C ARG A 197 -7.50 -9.55 11.13
N HIS A 198 -6.53 -9.82 10.23
CA HIS A 198 -5.12 -9.74 10.58
C HIS A 198 -4.69 -8.28 10.75
N ILE A 199 -5.12 -7.40 9.83
CA ILE A 199 -4.82 -5.98 9.90
C ILE A 199 -5.50 -5.34 11.11
N GLU A 200 -6.77 -5.65 11.38
CA GLU A 200 -7.49 -5.20 12.58
C GLU A 200 -6.76 -5.64 13.87
N GLY A 201 -6.33 -6.91 13.92
CA GLY A 201 -5.57 -7.43 15.06
C GLY A 201 -4.26 -6.67 15.27
N TYR A 202 -3.46 -6.45 14.23
CA TYR A 202 -2.21 -5.70 14.32
C TYR A 202 -2.43 -4.25 14.78
N LEU A 203 -3.44 -3.57 14.24
CA LEU A 203 -3.75 -2.19 14.61
C LEU A 203 -4.20 -2.10 16.08
N ASN A 204 -5.11 -2.99 16.51
CA ASN A 204 -5.59 -3.02 17.87
C ASN A 204 -4.47 -3.35 18.88
N GLU A 205 -3.62 -4.36 18.59
CA GLU A 205 -2.46 -4.70 19.43
C GLU A 205 -1.49 -3.51 19.56
N ALA A 206 -1.34 -2.70 18.50
CA ALA A 206 -0.50 -1.52 18.52
C ALA A 206 -1.16 -0.29 19.15
N GLY A 207 -2.43 -0.36 19.57
CA GLY A 207 -3.16 0.73 20.21
C GLY A 207 -3.73 1.73 19.22
N PHE A 208 -4.08 1.30 18.01
CA PHE A 208 -4.85 2.10 17.06
C PHE A 208 -6.34 1.75 17.12
N GLU A 209 -7.18 2.77 17.04
CA GLU A 209 -8.62 2.65 16.84
C GLU A 209 -8.97 2.88 15.38
N ILE A 210 -9.74 1.97 14.77
CA ILE A 210 -10.16 2.10 13.37
C ILE A 210 -11.26 3.16 13.27
N VAL A 211 -10.96 4.27 12.62
CA VAL A 211 -11.89 5.38 12.34
C VAL A 211 -12.78 5.06 11.14
N SER A 212 -12.20 4.44 10.11
CA SER A 212 -12.93 4.10 8.88
C SER A 212 -12.25 2.93 8.17
N LEU A 213 -13.06 2.01 7.65
CA LEU A 213 -12.62 0.88 6.84
C LEU A 213 -13.47 0.80 5.57
N VAL A 214 -12.81 0.80 4.43
CA VAL A 214 -13.43 0.63 3.11
C VAL A 214 -12.88 -0.63 2.45
N ARG A 215 -13.80 -1.54 2.11
CA ARG A 215 -13.48 -2.78 1.38
C ARG A 215 -13.63 -2.53 -0.11
N VAL A 216 -12.58 -2.79 -0.87
CA VAL A 216 -12.53 -2.49 -2.32
C VAL A 216 -12.69 -3.76 -3.13
N ARG A 217 -13.62 -3.74 -4.09
CA ARG A 217 -13.81 -4.80 -5.10
C ARG A 217 -13.17 -4.41 -6.42
N LYS A 218 -12.77 -5.40 -7.19
CA LYS A 218 -12.21 -5.20 -8.53
C LYS A 218 -13.30 -5.05 -9.60
N ASP A 219 -14.43 -5.71 -9.43
CA ASP A 219 -15.58 -5.76 -10.35
C ASP A 219 -16.53 -4.58 -10.12
N THR A 220 -16.23 -3.45 -10.71
CA THR A 220 -17.08 -2.25 -10.66
C THR A 220 -17.85 -2.09 -11.96
N VAL A 221 -18.92 -1.26 -11.95
CA VAL A 221 -19.67 -0.89 -13.17
C VAL A 221 -18.73 -0.30 -14.23
N VAL A 222 -17.73 0.48 -13.82
CA VAL A 222 -16.72 1.04 -14.73
C VAL A 222 -15.89 -0.07 -15.39
N ASN A 223 -15.57 -1.13 -14.65
CA ASN A 223 -14.83 -2.26 -15.22
C ASN A 223 -15.69 -3.08 -16.15
N LEU A 224 -16.97 -3.28 -15.84
CA LEU A 224 -17.93 -3.91 -16.75
C LEU A 224 -18.03 -3.12 -18.06
N ALA A 225 -18.23 -1.80 -18.01
CA ALA A 225 -18.28 -0.96 -19.20
C ALA A 225 -17.02 -1.11 -20.07
N LYS A 226 -15.82 -1.12 -19.44
CA LYS A 226 -14.56 -1.37 -20.17
C LYS A 226 -14.49 -2.76 -20.78
N GLN A 227 -15.01 -3.80 -20.10
CA GLN A 227 -15.05 -5.17 -20.62
C GLN A 227 -15.99 -5.25 -21.83
N VAL A 228 -17.16 -4.61 -21.77
CA VAL A 228 -18.09 -4.52 -22.89
C VAL A 228 -17.43 -3.87 -24.11
N VAL A 229 -16.81 -2.70 -23.93
CA VAL A 229 -16.07 -2.02 -25.02
C VAL A 229 -14.99 -2.93 -25.61
N ARG A 230 -14.20 -3.61 -24.79
CA ARG A 230 -13.16 -4.54 -25.25
C ARG A 230 -13.76 -5.71 -26.04
N LYS A 231 -14.90 -6.23 -25.58
CA LYS A 231 -15.61 -7.33 -26.28
C LYS A 231 -16.13 -6.88 -27.65
N LEU A 232 -16.69 -5.66 -27.73
CA LEU A 232 -17.10 -5.05 -29.00
C LEU A 232 -15.92 -4.81 -29.95
N GLN A 233 -14.71 -4.65 -29.44
CA GLN A 233 -13.46 -4.56 -30.20
C GLN A 233 -12.89 -5.95 -30.60
N GLY A 234 -13.65 -7.04 -30.44
CA GLY A 234 -13.25 -8.40 -30.82
C GLY A 234 -12.28 -9.08 -29.83
N ARG A 235 -12.06 -8.49 -28.63
CA ARG A 235 -11.18 -9.13 -27.63
C ARG A 235 -11.96 -10.15 -26.82
N GLN A 236 -11.34 -11.30 -26.56
CA GLN A 236 -11.89 -12.29 -25.64
C GLN A 236 -11.78 -11.75 -24.19
N VAL A 237 -12.90 -11.36 -23.61
CA VAL A 237 -12.99 -10.84 -22.23
C VAL A 237 -14.23 -11.44 -21.56
N ALA A 238 -14.07 -12.01 -20.39
CA ALA A 238 -15.18 -12.43 -19.55
C ALA A 238 -15.92 -11.21 -19.01
N LEU A 239 -17.24 -11.19 -19.17
CA LEU A 239 -18.08 -10.16 -18.53
C LEU A 239 -18.35 -10.59 -17.11
N VAL A 240 -17.91 -9.76 -16.15
CA VAL A 240 -18.11 -10.01 -14.72
C VAL A 240 -19.22 -9.11 -14.22
N VAL A 241 -20.19 -9.68 -13.50
CA VAL A 241 -21.28 -8.91 -12.88
C VAL A 241 -20.67 -7.99 -11.81
N PRO A 242 -20.98 -6.67 -11.83
CA PRO A 242 -20.44 -5.75 -10.85
C PRO A 242 -20.84 -6.11 -9.41
N TYR A 243 -19.90 -5.91 -8.48
CA TYR A 243 -20.08 -6.09 -7.03
C TYR A 243 -20.39 -7.53 -6.58
N THR A 244 -20.11 -8.54 -7.40
CA THR A 244 -20.25 -9.95 -7.02
C THR A 244 -18.95 -10.58 -6.54
N SER A 245 -17.78 -10.05 -6.94
CA SER A 245 -16.48 -10.55 -6.49
C SER A 245 -16.20 -10.27 -5.02
N GLN A 246 -15.29 -11.01 -4.44
CA GLN A 246 -14.83 -10.78 -3.08
C GLN A 246 -14.05 -9.46 -2.97
N TYR A 247 -13.91 -8.94 -1.74
CA TYR A 247 -13.11 -7.75 -1.47
C TYR A 247 -11.63 -8.08 -1.61
N ARG A 248 -10.93 -7.37 -2.50
CA ARG A 248 -9.53 -7.64 -2.84
C ARG A 248 -8.53 -6.70 -2.20
N ALA A 249 -8.99 -5.56 -1.70
CA ALA A 249 -8.14 -4.60 -1.00
C ALA A 249 -8.90 -3.94 0.14
N LEU A 250 -8.14 -3.44 1.09
CA LEU A 250 -8.60 -2.71 2.27
C LEU A 250 -7.99 -1.31 2.26
N GLN A 251 -8.81 -0.32 2.60
CA GLN A 251 -8.41 1.06 2.85
C GLN A 251 -8.84 1.39 4.27
N ILE A 252 -7.90 1.61 5.16
CA ILE A 252 -8.13 1.75 6.60
C ILE A 252 -7.55 3.06 7.07
N ARG A 253 -8.39 3.87 7.72
CA ARG A 253 -7.98 5.04 8.50
C ARG A 253 -8.09 4.67 9.97
N ALA A 254 -7.00 4.77 10.69
CA ALA A 254 -6.94 4.44 12.12
C ALA A 254 -6.31 5.60 12.89
N ARG A 255 -6.73 5.80 14.12
CA ARG A 255 -6.23 6.86 15.02
C ARG A 255 -5.45 6.24 16.14
N LEU A 256 -4.33 6.84 16.51
CA LEU A 256 -3.57 6.44 17.69
C LEU A 256 -4.40 6.75 18.94
N SER A 257 -4.75 5.70 19.70
CA SER A 257 -5.39 5.82 21.01
C SER A 257 -4.42 6.48 22.00
N ASN A 258 -4.97 7.26 22.94
CA ASN A 258 -4.15 7.95 23.95
C ASN A 258 -3.47 6.96 24.90
#